data_b0eb1736640914e03e6941164a66a4f3
#
_entry.id   b0eb1736640914e03e6941164a66a4f3
#
_cell.length_a   1.000
_cell.length_b   1.000
_cell.length_c   1.000
_cell.angle_alpha   90.00
_cell.angle_beta   90.00
_cell.angle_gamma   90.00
#
_symmetry.space_group_name_H-M   'P 1'
#
loop_
_entity.id
_entity.type
_entity.pdbx_description
1 polymer ?
#
loop_
_entity_poly.entity_id
_entity_poly.type
_entity_poly.pdbx_seq_one_letter_code
_entity_poly.pdbx_strand_id
1 'polypeptide(L)'
;MLPAEWEPQRFVQLTWPHADTDWAPYLDAAQECFLNIARAITLHEPLLVVTPTPEDVEAQLREGGVDMSQVVIEECPTNDTWARDHAFICTREPDKIGGSTDDYVEGGGNIILHDFTFNGWGMKFAANLDNQINRTIYDDDTFADNDILDIWDATYQDNRDKILEGGSIESDGKGTILTPTECLLSANRNIFEGKSSFKRWFFDDFGAQRVLWLDDGFLLGDDTDSHIDTLARFCPNDTIVYVKCEDPDDIHYDALKQMEEQLKGFSTVDGKPFRLLALPLPAPIHESDFPDAVASEGDQRLPATYANFLVINGAVLYPTYNQPDNDQRAAEVLHDAFPDREIIGIDCRVLIRQHGSLHCVTMQYPK
;
A
#
# COMPACT_ATOMS: atom_id res chain seq x y z
N MET A 1 18.41 0.61 0.89
CA MET A 1 17.67 -0.06 -0.21
C MET A 1 16.21 -0.20 0.18
N LEU A 2 15.28 -0.02 -0.76
CA LEU A 2 13.85 -0.25 -0.50
C LEU A 2 13.60 -1.75 -0.34
N PRO A 3 13.14 -2.24 0.85
CA PRO A 3 12.89 -3.65 1.08
C PRO A 3 11.67 -4.13 0.31
N ALA A 4 11.55 -5.45 0.14
CA ALA A 4 10.31 -6.06 -0.33
C ALA A 4 9.28 -6.09 0.81
N GLU A 5 7.97 -5.98 0.47
CA GLU A 5 6.93 -5.94 1.50
C GLU A 5 6.84 -7.24 2.32
N TRP A 6 7.23 -8.37 1.77
CA TRP A 6 7.25 -9.65 2.51
C TRP A 6 8.46 -9.86 3.43
N GLU A 7 9.40 -8.92 3.48
CA GLU A 7 10.49 -8.97 4.46
C GLU A 7 9.96 -8.71 5.89
N PRO A 8 10.70 -9.08 6.95
CA PRO A 8 10.26 -8.87 8.31
C PRO A 8 9.91 -7.41 8.60
N GLN A 9 8.80 -7.20 9.27
CA GLN A 9 8.24 -5.89 9.59
C GLN A 9 8.23 -5.64 11.10
N ARG A 10 8.27 -4.37 11.51
CA ARG A 10 8.15 -3.92 12.90
C ARG A 10 6.70 -3.70 13.27
N PHE A 11 5.97 -2.96 12.43
CA PHE A 11 4.56 -2.63 12.63
C PHE A 11 3.89 -2.15 11.33
N VAL A 12 2.58 -1.99 11.38
CA VAL A 12 1.78 -1.36 10.33
C VAL A 12 1.19 -0.05 10.87
N GLN A 13 1.06 0.98 10.03
CA GLN A 13 0.33 2.22 10.31
C GLN A 13 -1.03 2.21 9.63
N LEU A 14 -2.05 2.69 10.35
CA LEU A 14 -3.37 3.09 9.87
C LEU A 14 -3.61 4.57 10.19
N THR A 15 -4.35 5.26 9.34
CA THR A 15 -4.92 6.58 9.64
C THR A 15 -6.43 6.42 9.73
N TRP A 16 -7.02 6.71 10.92
CA TRP A 16 -8.38 6.29 11.26
C TRP A 16 -9.46 7.16 10.62
N PRO A 17 -10.55 6.58 10.04
CA PRO A 17 -11.63 7.35 9.45
C PRO A 17 -12.47 8.07 10.52
N HIS A 18 -12.81 9.34 10.27
CA HIS A 18 -13.58 10.19 11.17
C HIS A 18 -14.62 11.06 10.45
N ALA A 19 -15.46 11.74 11.19
CA ALA A 19 -16.62 12.46 10.65
C ALA A 19 -16.30 13.67 9.78
N ASP A 20 -15.07 14.20 9.87
CA ASP A 20 -14.60 15.33 9.05
C ASP A 20 -13.87 14.90 7.77
N THR A 21 -14.02 13.62 7.38
CA THR A 21 -13.48 13.03 6.14
C THR A 21 -14.62 12.69 5.17
N ASP A 22 -14.26 12.31 3.96
CA ASP A 22 -15.23 11.86 2.94
C ASP A 22 -15.93 10.54 3.32
N TRP A 23 -15.51 9.88 4.42
CA TRP A 23 -16.17 8.72 5.02
C TRP A 23 -17.48 9.04 5.76
N ALA A 24 -17.75 10.31 6.08
CA ALA A 24 -18.89 10.73 6.91
C ALA A 24 -20.25 10.09 6.53
N PRO A 25 -20.60 9.91 5.24
CA PRO A 25 -21.90 9.31 4.86
C PRO A 25 -22.09 7.85 5.26
N TYR A 26 -20.97 7.10 5.44
CA TYR A 26 -20.96 5.66 5.79
C TYR A 26 -19.86 5.33 6.79
N LEU A 27 -19.62 6.26 7.73
CA LEU A 27 -18.51 6.21 8.69
C LEU A 27 -18.53 4.91 9.54
N ASP A 28 -19.68 4.49 10.04
CA ASP A 28 -19.80 3.26 10.84
C ASP A 28 -19.30 2.03 10.07
N ALA A 29 -19.62 1.94 8.77
CA ALA A 29 -19.17 0.83 7.93
C ALA A 29 -17.66 0.90 7.65
N ALA A 30 -17.13 2.11 7.44
CA ALA A 30 -15.70 2.30 7.28
C ALA A 30 -14.93 1.92 8.56
N GLN A 31 -15.38 2.38 9.72
CA GLN A 31 -14.78 2.04 11.02
C GLN A 31 -14.84 0.54 11.31
N GLU A 32 -15.94 -0.15 10.98
CA GLU A 32 -16.01 -1.62 11.13
C GLU A 32 -15.00 -2.34 10.21
N CYS A 33 -14.81 -1.86 8.99
CA CYS A 33 -13.76 -2.40 8.11
C CYS A 33 -12.35 -2.19 8.72
N PHE A 34 -12.06 -1.00 9.22
CA PHE A 34 -10.79 -0.69 9.89
C PHE A 34 -10.59 -1.51 11.16
N LEU A 35 -11.64 -1.77 11.95
CA LEU A 35 -11.59 -2.69 13.09
C LEU A 35 -11.21 -4.12 12.66
N ASN A 36 -11.74 -4.60 11.54
CA ASN A 36 -11.39 -5.93 11.01
C ASN A 36 -9.93 -5.98 10.58
N ILE A 37 -9.42 -4.92 9.93
CA ILE A 37 -8.00 -4.78 9.56
C ILE A 37 -7.13 -4.75 10.82
N ALA A 38 -7.45 -3.91 11.80
CA ALA A 38 -6.70 -3.76 13.05
C ALA A 38 -6.64 -5.08 13.85
N ARG A 39 -7.77 -5.82 13.96
CA ARG A 39 -7.79 -7.15 14.60
C ARG A 39 -6.84 -8.12 13.90
N ALA A 40 -6.87 -8.15 12.57
CA ALA A 40 -6.02 -9.06 11.81
C ALA A 40 -4.54 -8.70 11.97
N ILE A 41 -4.18 -7.42 11.92
CA ILE A 41 -2.79 -6.97 12.08
C ILE A 41 -2.27 -7.31 13.48
N THR A 42 -3.02 -6.97 14.54
CA THR A 42 -2.55 -7.12 15.95
C THR A 42 -2.41 -8.57 16.41
N LEU A 43 -2.87 -9.55 15.64
CA LEU A 43 -2.54 -10.99 15.84
C LEU A 43 -1.14 -11.35 15.40
N HIS A 44 -0.49 -10.52 14.60
CA HIS A 44 0.79 -10.85 13.95
C HIS A 44 1.90 -9.85 14.27
N GLU A 45 1.57 -8.55 14.38
CA GLU A 45 2.54 -7.48 14.62
C GLU A 45 1.88 -6.23 15.21
N PRO A 46 2.66 -5.29 15.78
CA PRO A 46 2.14 -4.03 16.30
C PRO A 46 1.44 -3.16 15.25
N LEU A 47 0.58 -2.29 15.75
CA LEU A 47 -0.22 -1.36 14.96
C LEU A 47 -0.04 0.07 15.50
N LEU A 48 0.35 1.00 14.64
CA LEU A 48 0.27 2.43 14.88
C LEU A 48 -1.01 2.99 14.27
N VAL A 49 -1.83 3.66 15.06
CA VAL A 49 -3.06 4.30 14.62
C VAL A 49 -2.93 5.81 14.77
N VAL A 50 -3.08 6.54 13.67
CA VAL A 50 -3.08 8.00 13.65
C VAL A 50 -4.52 8.49 13.58
N THR A 51 -4.88 9.46 14.46
CA THR A 51 -6.26 9.96 14.54
C THR A 51 -6.31 11.33 15.22
N PRO A 52 -7.27 12.21 14.86
CA PRO A 52 -7.53 13.44 15.61
C PRO A 52 -8.31 13.23 16.92
N THR A 53 -8.83 12.01 17.19
CA THR A 53 -9.70 11.68 18.34
C THR A 53 -9.23 10.40 19.05
N PRO A 54 -8.05 10.41 19.72
CA PRO A 54 -7.42 9.20 20.26
C PRO A 54 -8.29 8.47 21.29
N GLU A 55 -8.98 9.19 22.17
CA GLU A 55 -9.82 8.58 23.22
C GLU A 55 -11.03 7.80 22.63
N ASP A 56 -11.67 8.36 21.60
CA ASP A 56 -12.78 7.73 20.90
C ASP A 56 -12.32 6.49 20.14
N VAL A 57 -11.17 6.58 19.47
CA VAL A 57 -10.60 5.47 18.71
C VAL A 57 -10.09 4.37 19.63
N GLU A 58 -9.47 4.71 20.77
CA GLU A 58 -9.08 3.72 21.78
C GLU A 58 -10.31 2.92 22.29
N ALA A 59 -11.41 3.62 22.54
CA ALA A 59 -12.66 2.98 22.96
C ALA A 59 -13.20 2.04 21.85
N GLN A 60 -13.22 2.49 20.59
CA GLN A 60 -13.67 1.69 19.45
C GLN A 60 -12.82 0.43 19.26
N LEU A 61 -11.48 0.56 19.29
CA LEU A 61 -10.55 -0.56 19.14
C LEU A 61 -10.74 -1.59 20.27
N ARG A 62 -10.88 -1.12 21.50
CA ARG A 62 -11.10 -1.96 22.68
C ARG A 62 -12.44 -2.70 22.62
N GLU A 63 -13.54 -2.00 22.29
CA GLU A 63 -14.87 -2.58 22.10
C GLU A 63 -14.90 -3.54 20.90
N GLY A 64 -14.17 -3.21 19.86
CA GLY A 64 -13.97 -4.04 18.66
C GLY A 64 -13.11 -5.29 18.90
N GLY A 65 -12.55 -5.48 20.11
CA GLY A 65 -11.77 -6.68 20.44
C GLY A 65 -10.38 -6.73 19.83
N VAL A 66 -9.79 -5.58 19.49
CA VAL A 66 -8.39 -5.44 19.05
C VAL A 66 -7.46 -5.68 20.26
N ASP A 67 -6.32 -6.34 20.06
CA ASP A 67 -5.33 -6.51 21.11
C ASP A 67 -4.60 -5.18 21.39
N MET A 68 -5.09 -4.45 22.38
CA MET A 68 -4.56 -3.14 22.77
C MET A 68 -3.12 -3.18 23.29
N SER A 69 -2.58 -4.35 23.62
CA SER A 69 -1.16 -4.47 23.97
C SER A 69 -0.22 -4.35 22.77
N GLN A 70 -0.78 -4.40 21.56
CA GLN A 70 -0.07 -4.26 20.28
C GLN A 70 -0.39 -2.93 19.58
N VAL A 71 -1.11 -1.99 20.22
CA VAL A 71 -1.53 -0.74 19.60
C VAL A 71 -0.86 0.47 20.23
N VAL A 72 -0.34 1.33 19.37
CA VAL A 72 0.04 2.72 19.70
C VAL A 72 -0.92 3.65 18.98
N ILE A 73 -1.41 4.67 19.68
CA ILE A 73 -2.29 5.69 19.09
C ILE A 73 -1.59 7.03 19.16
N GLU A 74 -1.50 7.69 18.02
CA GLU A 74 -0.91 9.02 17.86
C GLU A 74 -1.98 10.05 17.54
N GLU A 75 -2.01 11.17 18.28
CA GLU A 75 -2.93 12.27 18.03
C GLU A 75 -2.40 13.16 16.92
N CYS A 76 -3.05 13.17 15.78
CA CYS A 76 -2.71 14.05 14.67
C CYS A 76 -3.96 14.40 13.86
N PRO A 77 -4.15 15.69 13.48
CA PRO A 77 -5.17 16.05 12.50
C PRO A 77 -4.88 15.43 11.14
N THR A 78 -5.92 14.90 10.48
CA THR A 78 -5.81 14.24 9.18
C THR A 78 -6.84 14.78 8.19
N ASN A 79 -6.53 14.70 6.88
CA ASN A 79 -7.53 14.96 5.84
C ASN A 79 -8.30 13.69 5.51
N ASP A 80 -7.60 12.53 5.45
CA ASP A 80 -8.18 11.25 5.04
C ASP A 80 -7.36 10.07 5.61
N THR A 81 -7.60 8.85 5.11
CA THR A 81 -7.16 7.57 5.70
C THR A 81 -6.05 6.87 4.91
N TRP A 82 -5.54 7.44 3.85
CA TRP A 82 -4.69 6.78 2.85
C TRP A 82 -3.22 6.70 3.29
N ALA A 83 -2.97 5.94 4.37
CA ALA A 83 -1.65 5.79 4.98
C ALA A 83 -0.58 5.32 3.98
N ARG A 84 -0.95 4.49 3.00
CA ARG A 84 -0.04 4.03 1.94
C ARG A 84 0.64 5.18 1.21
N ASP A 85 -0.05 6.30 1.02
CA ASP A 85 0.39 7.36 0.13
C ASP A 85 0.98 8.57 0.87
N HIS A 86 0.64 8.75 2.16
CA HIS A 86 1.18 9.87 2.95
C HIS A 86 2.18 9.47 4.04
N ALA A 87 2.23 8.19 4.46
CA ALA A 87 3.16 7.75 5.50
C ALA A 87 4.60 7.64 4.98
N PHE A 88 5.56 7.46 5.91
CA PHE A 88 6.96 7.29 5.54
C PHE A 88 7.18 6.13 4.58
N ILE A 89 7.98 6.36 3.54
CA ILE A 89 8.57 5.27 2.75
C ILE A 89 9.91 4.91 3.38
N CYS A 90 10.04 3.65 3.81
CA CYS A 90 11.20 3.22 4.57
C CYS A 90 12.23 2.49 3.72
N THR A 91 13.51 2.84 3.88
CA THR A 91 14.61 2.09 3.29
C THR A 91 15.57 1.60 4.38
N ARG A 92 16.36 0.58 4.05
CA ARG A 92 17.50 0.16 4.89
C ARG A 92 18.79 0.73 4.34
N GLU A 93 19.65 1.26 5.22
CA GLU A 93 21.01 1.58 4.80
C GLU A 93 21.68 0.31 4.28
N PRO A 94 22.42 0.39 3.15
CA PRO A 94 23.28 -0.72 2.77
C PRO A 94 24.34 -0.90 3.87
N ASP A 95 24.57 -2.15 4.29
CA ASP A 95 25.67 -2.48 5.21
C ASP A 95 26.96 -1.81 4.72
N LYS A 96 27.62 -1.06 5.62
CA LYS A 96 28.88 -0.39 5.28
C LYS A 96 29.86 -1.43 4.78
N ILE A 97 30.19 -1.38 3.49
CA ILE A 97 31.23 -2.22 2.86
C ILE A 97 32.54 -1.99 3.59
N GLY A 98 32.88 -2.87 4.53
CA GLY A 98 34.07 -2.78 5.37
C GLY A 98 34.17 -3.86 6.44
N GLY A 99 33.06 -4.57 6.72
CA GLY A 99 33.02 -5.78 7.52
C GLY A 99 33.16 -7.03 6.62
N SER A 100 33.74 -8.10 7.16
CA SER A 100 33.88 -9.38 6.46
C SER A 100 32.47 -9.86 6.01
N THR A 101 32.41 -10.50 4.84
CA THR A 101 31.18 -11.06 4.26
C THR A 101 30.50 -12.14 5.14
N ASP A 102 31.04 -12.44 6.30
CA ASP A 102 30.55 -13.47 7.22
C ASP A 102 29.65 -12.91 8.34
N ASP A 103 29.47 -11.57 8.43
CA ASP A 103 28.65 -10.89 9.43
C ASP A 103 27.33 -10.34 8.84
N TYR A 104 26.76 -11.02 7.87
CA TYR A 104 25.41 -10.68 7.37
C TYR A 104 24.39 -11.05 8.46
N VAL A 105 24.03 -10.07 9.27
CA VAL A 105 22.86 -10.18 10.17
C VAL A 105 21.64 -9.85 9.35
N GLU A 106 20.87 -10.85 8.98
CA GLU A 106 19.59 -10.71 8.33
C GLU A 106 18.71 -9.74 9.16
N GLY A 107 18.45 -8.54 8.67
CA GLY A 107 17.63 -7.54 9.34
C GLY A 107 18.39 -6.44 10.14
N GLY A 108 19.68 -6.22 9.95
CA GLY A 108 20.52 -5.35 10.80
C GLY A 108 20.99 -4.01 10.22
N GLY A 109 20.29 -3.39 9.25
CA GLY A 109 20.61 -2.04 8.77
C GLY A 109 19.78 -0.96 9.49
N ASN A 110 20.35 0.26 9.65
CA ASN A 110 19.56 1.41 10.10
C ASN A 110 18.41 1.68 9.13
N ILE A 111 17.22 1.96 9.67
CA ILE A 111 16.06 2.35 8.89
C ILE A 111 16.16 3.84 8.57
N ILE A 112 15.88 4.21 7.32
CA ILE A 112 15.73 5.60 6.89
C ILE A 112 14.26 5.82 6.61
N LEU A 113 13.67 6.81 7.29
CA LEU A 113 12.30 7.27 7.14
C LEU A 113 12.28 8.40 6.13
N HIS A 114 11.90 8.12 4.90
CA HIS A 114 11.78 9.14 3.85
C HIS A 114 10.43 9.84 3.95
N ASP A 115 10.45 11.14 4.23
CA ASP A 115 9.27 12.00 4.27
C ASP A 115 9.10 12.71 2.93
N PHE A 116 8.24 12.19 2.07
CA PHE A 116 7.88 12.78 0.78
C PHE A 116 6.63 13.66 0.89
N THR A 117 6.46 14.59 -0.03
CA THR A 117 5.20 15.31 -0.15
C THR A 117 4.14 14.40 -0.79
N PHE A 118 3.02 14.24 -0.09
CA PHE A 118 1.77 13.76 -0.65
C PHE A 118 0.94 14.96 -1.11
N ASN A 119 0.53 15.01 -2.37
CA ASN A 119 -0.19 16.15 -2.92
C ASN A 119 -1.64 15.83 -3.35
N GLY A 120 -2.25 14.81 -2.73
CA GLY A 120 -3.60 14.39 -3.04
C GLY A 120 -3.74 13.88 -4.48
N TRP A 121 -2.85 12.96 -4.88
CA TRP A 121 -2.82 12.29 -6.18
C TRP A 121 -2.80 13.26 -7.38
N GLY A 122 -1.90 14.22 -7.32
CA GLY A 122 -1.77 15.22 -8.38
C GLY A 122 -2.70 16.41 -8.20
N MET A 123 -2.93 16.85 -6.95
CA MET A 123 -3.75 18.01 -6.55
C MET A 123 -5.25 17.84 -6.79
N LYS A 124 -5.76 16.60 -6.75
CA LYS A 124 -7.20 16.31 -6.86
C LYS A 124 -7.91 16.52 -5.52
N PHE A 125 -7.23 16.27 -4.40
CA PHE A 125 -7.78 16.31 -3.04
C PHE A 125 -6.91 17.12 -2.09
N ALA A 126 -7.46 17.53 -0.94
CA ALA A 126 -6.72 18.19 0.13
C ALA A 126 -5.74 17.19 0.79
N ALA A 127 -4.51 17.63 1.06
CA ALA A 127 -3.46 16.82 1.68
C ALA A 127 -2.64 17.60 2.71
N ASN A 128 -3.10 18.77 3.11
CA ASN A 128 -2.33 19.66 3.97
C ASN A 128 -2.18 19.18 5.41
N LEU A 129 -3.12 18.40 5.92
CA LEU A 129 -3.02 17.78 7.24
C LEU A 129 -2.24 16.46 7.15
N ASP A 130 -2.53 15.61 6.17
CA ASP A 130 -1.85 14.33 5.98
C ASP A 130 -0.34 14.51 5.81
N ASN A 131 0.10 15.58 5.14
CA ASN A 131 1.51 15.95 5.04
C ASN A 131 2.19 16.37 6.37
N GLN A 132 1.45 16.52 7.46
CA GLN A 132 2.02 16.80 8.77
C GLN A 132 2.20 15.53 9.62
N ILE A 133 1.53 14.44 9.28
CA ILE A 133 1.50 13.20 10.06
C ILE A 133 2.92 12.68 10.33
N ASN A 134 3.72 12.50 9.29
CA ASN A 134 5.09 12.00 9.40
C ASN A 134 5.93 12.86 10.37
N ARG A 135 5.80 14.17 10.22
CA ARG A 135 6.52 15.11 11.05
C ARG A 135 6.07 15.08 12.49
N THR A 136 4.74 15.01 12.73
CA THR A 136 4.17 14.89 14.08
C THR A 136 4.69 13.64 14.77
N ILE A 137 4.57 12.46 14.13
CA ILE A 137 5.05 11.18 14.66
C ILE A 137 6.55 11.24 15.02
N TYR A 138 7.36 11.89 14.18
CA TYR A 138 8.79 11.99 14.39
C TYR A 138 9.17 13.01 15.47
N ASP A 139 8.57 14.20 15.47
CA ASP A 139 8.89 15.30 16.39
C ASP A 139 8.31 15.05 17.81
N ASP A 140 7.23 14.27 17.94
CA ASP A 140 6.60 13.88 19.22
C ASP A 140 7.23 12.63 19.84
N ASP A 141 8.36 12.17 19.28
CA ASP A 141 9.11 10.99 19.76
C ASP A 141 8.28 9.70 19.85
N THR A 142 7.17 9.58 19.07
CA THR A 142 6.27 8.41 19.08
C THR A 142 7.04 7.09 18.91
N PHE A 143 8.06 7.10 18.07
CA PHE A 143 8.91 5.94 17.83
C PHE A 143 9.88 5.65 18.99
N ALA A 144 10.36 6.68 19.68
CA ALA A 144 11.29 6.53 20.79
C ALA A 144 10.61 6.15 22.10
N ASP A 145 9.37 6.63 22.29
CA ASP A 145 8.60 6.44 23.53
C ASP A 145 7.81 5.13 23.58
N ASN A 146 7.74 4.40 22.45
CA ASN A 146 6.94 3.18 22.34
C ASN A 146 7.80 1.96 21.96
N ASP A 147 8.23 1.21 22.97
CA ASP A 147 9.09 0.01 22.81
C ASP A 147 8.51 -1.03 21.83
N ILE A 148 7.18 -1.12 21.69
CA ILE A 148 6.55 -2.11 20.80
C ILE A 148 6.76 -1.81 19.32
N LEU A 149 6.98 -0.54 18.93
CA LEU A 149 7.26 -0.16 17.54
C LEU A 149 8.70 -0.47 17.14
N ASP A 150 9.64 -0.52 18.12
CA ASP A 150 11.04 -0.93 17.96
C ASP A 150 11.78 -0.23 16.80
N ILE A 151 11.55 1.10 16.63
CA ILE A 151 12.14 1.89 15.53
C ILE A 151 12.88 3.15 16.02
N TRP A 152 13.31 3.14 17.28
CA TRP A 152 13.94 4.26 17.98
C TRP A 152 15.26 4.77 17.34
N ASP A 153 15.92 3.95 16.53
CA ASP A 153 17.22 4.24 15.88
C ASP A 153 17.08 4.69 14.42
N ALA A 154 15.85 4.92 13.94
CA ALA A 154 15.61 5.34 12.56
C ALA A 154 16.13 6.75 12.28
N THR A 155 16.59 6.96 11.05
CA THR A 155 17.05 8.25 10.56
C THR A 155 15.97 8.93 9.73
N TYR A 156 15.56 10.13 10.10
CA TYR A 156 14.65 10.95 9.31
C TYR A 156 15.37 11.55 8.09
N GLN A 157 14.77 11.42 6.92
CA GLN A 157 15.23 11.99 5.66
C GLN A 157 14.15 12.89 5.08
N ASP A 158 14.39 14.22 5.06
CA ASP A 158 13.50 15.19 4.43
C ASP A 158 13.61 15.09 2.90
N ASN A 159 12.56 14.58 2.27
CA ASN A 159 12.41 14.46 0.82
C ASN A 159 11.22 15.27 0.30
N ARG A 160 10.70 16.24 1.08
CA ARG A 160 9.48 17.01 0.75
C ARG A 160 9.61 17.97 -0.44
N ASP A 161 10.78 18.05 -1.04
CA ASP A 161 10.99 18.66 -2.36
C ASP A 161 10.52 17.77 -3.51
N LYS A 162 10.12 16.52 -3.21
CA LYS A 162 9.65 15.50 -4.16
C LYS A 162 8.28 14.98 -3.74
N ILE A 163 7.46 14.64 -4.72
CA ILE A 163 6.13 14.04 -4.52
C ILE A 163 6.23 12.55 -4.83
N LEU A 164 5.82 11.72 -3.89
CA LEU A 164 5.76 10.27 -4.07
C LEU A 164 4.70 9.66 -3.18
N GLU A 165 3.85 8.85 -3.76
CA GLU A 165 2.88 8.01 -3.09
C GLU A 165 3.43 6.57 -2.99
N GLY A 166 3.31 5.93 -1.81
CA GLY A 166 3.80 4.57 -1.60
C GLY A 166 3.11 3.53 -2.48
N GLY A 167 1.83 3.75 -2.80
CA GLY A 167 1.05 2.89 -3.70
C GLY A 167 1.51 2.93 -5.17
N SER A 168 2.32 3.93 -5.55
CA SER A 168 2.84 4.06 -6.91
C SER A 168 4.09 3.22 -7.19
N ILE A 169 4.70 2.61 -6.19
CA ILE A 169 5.96 1.86 -6.31
C ILE A 169 5.87 0.48 -5.67
N GLU A 170 6.51 -0.51 -6.27
CA GLU A 170 6.64 -1.88 -5.78
C GLU A 170 8.11 -2.29 -5.80
N SER A 171 8.61 -2.94 -4.76
CA SER A 171 10.01 -3.36 -4.63
C SER A 171 10.16 -4.88 -4.51
N ASP A 172 11.16 -5.45 -5.20
CA ASP A 172 11.54 -6.85 -5.02
C ASP A 172 12.56 -7.07 -3.90
N GLY A 173 12.97 -6.02 -3.18
CA GLY A 173 14.01 -6.07 -2.15
C GLY A 173 15.43 -6.32 -2.69
N LYS A 174 15.58 -6.50 -4.00
CA LYS A 174 16.84 -6.82 -4.69
C LYS A 174 17.30 -5.69 -5.62
N GLY A 175 16.68 -4.50 -5.48
CA GLY A 175 17.00 -3.32 -6.28
C GLY A 175 16.20 -3.19 -7.57
N THR A 176 15.09 -3.90 -7.74
CA THR A 176 14.13 -3.68 -8.82
C THR A 176 12.91 -2.94 -8.28
N ILE A 177 12.53 -1.85 -8.92
CA ILE A 177 11.26 -1.16 -8.69
C ILE A 177 10.35 -1.38 -9.89
N LEU A 178 9.08 -1.75 -9.64
CA LEU A 178 8.00 -1.80 -10.62
C LEU A 178 7.07 -0.61 -10.36
N THR A 179 6.70 0.12 -11.41
CA THR A 179 5.92 1.35 -11.30
C THR A 179 5.16 1.66 -12.59
N PRO A 180 3.97 2.28 -12.51
CA PRO A 180 3.27 2.72 -13.70
C PRO A 180 3.86 4.01 -14.26
N THR A 181 3.83 4.12 -15.57
CA THR A 181 4.33 5.32 -16.26
C THR A 181 3.39 6.51 -16.06
N GLU A 182 2.10 6.29 -16.11
CA GLU A 182 1.08 7.34 -16.04
C GLU A 182 1.15 8.12 -14.72
N CYS A 183 1.21 7.42 -13.59
CA CYS A 183 1.30 8.03 -12.28
C CYS A 183 2.59 8.86 -12.11
N LEU A 184 3.75 8.23 -12.22
CA LEU A 184 5.01 8.91 -11.90
C LEU A 184 5.40 10.01 -12.89
N LEU A 185 5.02 9.90 -14.15
CA LEU A 185 5.30 10.93 -15.17
C LEU A 185 4.18 11.97 -15.28
N SER A 186 3.16 11.92 -14.40
CA SER A 186 2.13 12.95 -14.32
C SER A 186 2.75 14.32 -14.07
N ALA A 187 2.36 15.32 -14.85
CA ALA A 187 2.85 16.69 -14.74
C ALA A 187 2.42 17.37 -13.42
N ASN A 188 1.42 16.83 -12.73
CA ASN A 188 0.91 17.34 -11.46
C ASN A 188 1.68 16.82 -10.23
N ARG A 189 2.67 15.94 -10.43
CA ARG A 189 3.55 15.44 -9.36
C ARG A 189 4.93 16.09 -9.44
N ASN A 190 5.85 15.49 -10.17
CA ASN A 190 7.22 15.97 -10.25
C ASN A 190 7.54 16.54 -11.64
N ILE A 191 8.36 17.61 -11.69
CA ILE A 191 8.86 18.16 -12.94
C ILE A 191 10.19 17.44 -13.28
N PHE A 192 10.11 16.19 -13.74
CA PHE A 192 11.26 15.43 -14.18
C PHE A 192 11.31 15.26 -15.70
N GLU A 193 12.52 15.20 -16.26
CA GLU A 193 12.75 15.00 -17.70
C GLU A 193 12.62 13.52 -18.10
N GLY A 194 11.51 12.86 -17.72
CA GLY A 194 11.17 11.49 -18.13
C GLY A 194 11.81 10.37 -17.30
N LYS A 195 11.67 9.13 -17.76
CA LYS A 195 12.03 7.88 -17.04
C LYS A 195 13.50 7.84 -16.54
N SER A 196 14.43 8.49 -17.22
CA SER A 196 15.85 8.50 -16.83
C SER A 196 16.13 9.28 -15.55
N SER A 197 15.38 10.37 -15.29
CA SER A 197 15.50 11.16 -14.07
C SER A 197 14.98 10.39 -12.86
N PHE A 198 13.87 9.68 -13.01
CA PHE A 198 13.35 8.78 -11.97
C PHE A 198 14.30 7.64 -11.66
N LYS A 199 14.90 7.01 -12.68
CA LYS A 199 15.89 5.95 -12.48
C LYS A 199 17.06 6.43 -11.61
N ARG A 200 17.55 7.65 -11.85
CA ARG A 200 18.64 8.22 -11.05
C ARG A 200 18.17 8.51 -9.61
N TRP A 201 17.00 9.14 -9.46
CA TRP A 201 16.43 9.42 -8.16
C TRP A 201 16.23 8.15 -7.33
N PHE A 202 15.62 7.11 -7.89
CA PHE A 202 15.40 5.84 -7.20
C PHE A 202 16.70 5.10 -6.90
N PHE A 203 17.74 5.28 -7.71
CA PHE A 203 19.07 4.78 -7.38
C PHE A 203 19.65 5.50 -6.15
N ASP A 204 19.55 6.83 -6.10
CA ASP A 204 20.13 7.66 -5.04
C ASP A 204 19.38 7.45 -3.69
N ASP A 205 18.04 7.48 -3.69
CA ASP A 205 17.24 7.42 -2.47
C ASP A 205 16.89 5.96 -2.05
N PHE A 206 16.63 5.08 -3.00
CA PHE A 206 16.14 3.72 -2.71
C PHE A 206 17.14 2.60 -3.00
N GLY A 207 18.31 2.92 -3.54
CA GLY A 207 19.30 1.93 -3.95
C GLY A 207 18.83 1.08 -5.14
N ALA A 208 17.83 1.55 -5.90
CA ALA A 208 17.28 0.82 -7.03
C ALA A 208 18.27 0.75 -8.19
N GLN A 209 18.60 -0.45 -8.63
CA GLN A 209 19.49 -0.66 -9.77
C GLN A 209 18.74 -0.59 -11.10
N ARG A 210 17.43 -0.85 -11.09
CA ARG A 210 16.58 -0.82 -12.27
C ARG A 210 15.13 -0.51 -11.93
N VAL A 211 14.43 0.04 -12.91
CA VAL A 211 13.00 0.35 -12.83
C VAL A 211 12.29 -0.34 -14.00
N LEU A 212 11.29 -1.14 -13.69
CA LEU A 212 10.37 -1.74 -14.65
C LEU A 212 9.15 -0.82 -14.77
N TRP A 213 8.97 -0.26 -15.96
CA TRP A 213 7.88 0.67 -16.23
C TRP A 213 6.72 -0.04 -16.86
N LEU A 214 5.56 0.05 -16.21
CA LEU A 214 4.30 -0.46 -16.74
C LEU A 214 3.58 0.67 -17.48
N ASP A 215 3.44 0.53 -18.77
CA ASP A 215 2.87 1.57 -19.64
C ASP A 215 1.36 1.36 -19.86
N ASP A 216 0.85 0.17 -19.56
CA ASP A 216 -0.54 -0.22 -19.72
C ASP A 216 -1.12 -0.77 -18.42
N GLY A 217 -2.45 -0.75 -18.30
CA GLY A 217 -3.21 -1.17 -17.14
C GLY A 217 -3.87 0.01 -16.44
N PHE A 218 -5.17 -0.12 -16.18
CA PHE A 218 -5.95 0.84 -15.39
C PHE A 218 -7.16 0.15 -14.78
N LEU A 219 -7.75 0.78 -13.77
CA LEU A 219 -9.07 0.43 -13.25
C LEU A 219 -9.99 1.64 -13.35
N LEU A 220 -11.20 1.45 -13.87
CA LEU A 220 -12.20 2.49 -13.91
C LEU A 220 -12.61 2.87 -12.49
N GLY A 221 -12.63 4.16 -12.20
CA GLY A 221 -12.89 4.69 -10.86
C GLY A 221 -11.63 4.87 -10.00
N ASP A 222 -10.44 4.49 -10.46
CA ASP A 222 -9.18 4.81 -9.77
C ASP A 222 -8.84 6.29 -9.94
N ASP A 223 -8.59 6.98 -8.82
CA ASP A 223 -8.23 8.41 -8.77
C ASP A 223 -6.72 8.67 -8.69
N THR A 224 -5.90 7.61 -8.66
CA THR A 224 -4.47 7.69 -8.40
C THR A 224 -3.59 7.86 -9.64
N ASP A 225 -4.18 7.84 -10.84
CA ASP A 225 -3.49 7.72 -12.14
C ASP A 225 -2.81 6.35 -12.28
N SER A 226 -3.53 5.28 -11.93
CA SER A 226 -3.13 3.86 -12.06
C SER A 226 -1.98 3.46 -11.14
N HIS A 227 -2.18 3.51 -9.81
CA HIS A 227 -1.19 2.98 -8.86
C HIS A 227 -0.87 1.51 -9.11
N ILE A 228 0.40 1.14 -8.92
CA ILE A 228 0.86 -0.24 -9.16
C ILE A 228 0.23 -1.24 -8.21
N ASP A 229 -0.06 -0.85 -6.98
CA ASP A 229 -0.64 -1.70 -5.95
C ASP A 229 -2.09 -2.13 -6.23
N THR A 230 -2.74 -1.51 -7.21
CA THR A 230 -4.05 -1.92 -7.74
C THR A 230 -3.95 -2.89 -8.93
N LEU A 231 -2.77 -3.02 -9.54
CA LEU A 231 -2.55 -3.70 -10.81
C LEU A 231 -1.67 -4.95 -10.70
N ALA A 232 -0.47 -4.80 -10.12
CA ALA A 232 0.53 -5.87 -10.06
C ALA A 232 1.47 -5.70 -8.86
N ARG A 233 1.80 -6.81 -8.18
CA ARG A 233 2.60 -6.83 -6.98
C ARG A 233 3.73 -7.85 -7.08
N PHE A 234 4.93 -7.49 -6.59
CA PHE A 234 5.99 -8.47 -6.39
C PHE A 234 5.64 -9.42 -5.24
N CYS A 235 6.09 -10.66 -5.37
CA CYS A 235 5.97 -11.71 -4.38
C CYS A 235 7.28 -12.49 -4.28
N PRO A 236 7.48 -13.31 -3.22
CA PRO A 236 8.66 -14.16 -3.10
C PRO A 236 8.94 -15.02 -4.33
N ASN A 237 10.19 -15.50 -4.44
CA ASN A 237 10.61 -16.43 -5.48
C ASN A 237 10.44 -15.91 -6.92
N ASP A 238 10.79 -14.61 -7.13
CA ASP A 238 10.73 -13.96 -8.44
C ASP A 238 9.34 -14.06 -9.09
N THR A 239 8.29 -13.92 -8.28
CA THR A 239 6.90 -13.98 -8.70
C THR A 239 6.30 -12.59 -8.80
N ILE A 240 5.43 -12.37 -9.80
CA ILE A 240 4.53 -11.21 -9.89
C ILE A 240 3.10 -11.73 -9.89
N VAL A 241 2.29 -11.22 -8.96
CA VAL A 241 0.84 -11.39 -8.96
C VAL A 241 0.23 -10.18 -9.66
N TYR A 242 -0.74 -10.38 -10.55
CA TYR A 242 -1.33 -9.30 -11.34
C TYR A 242 -2.81 -9.53 -11.61
N VAL A 243 -3.57 -8.45 -11.80
CA VAL A 243 -5.00 -8.50 -12.13
C VAL A 243 -5.19 -8.88 -13.59
N LYS A 244 -6.09 -9.83 -13.85
CA LYS A 244 -6.43 -10.30 -15.20
C LYS A 244 -7.94 -10.20 -15.44
N CYS A 245 -8.32 -9.54 -16.51
CA CYS A 245 -9.67 -9.56 -17.04
C CYS A 245 -9.81 -10.75 -18.03
N GLU A 246 -10.81 -11.60 -17.79
CA GLU A 246 -11.10 -12.75 -18.65
C GLU A 246 -12.29 -12.51 -19.59
N ASP A 247 -13.06 -11.44 -19.37
CA ASP A 247 -14.22 -11.06 -20.18
C ASP A 247 -13.81 -10.09 -21.29
N PRO A 248 -13.85 -10.49 -22.57
CA PRO A 248 -13.45 -9.63 -23.69
C PRO A 248 -14.40 -8.46 -23.93
N ASP A 249 -15.59 -8.45 -23.33
CA ASP A 249 -16.57 -7.38 -23.42
C ASP A 249 -16.40 -6.35 -22.28
N ASP A 250 -15.56 -6.63 -21.26
CA ASP A 250 -15.26 -5.69 -20.17
C ASP A 250 -14.33 -4.57 -20.66
N ILE A 251 -14.59 -3.34 -20.22
CA ILE A 251 -13.80 -2.14 -20.57
C ILE A 251 -12.31 -2.26 -20.23
N HIS A 252 -11.95 -3.08 -19.23
CA HIS A 252 -10.56 -3.25 -18.80
C HIS A 252 -9.79 -4.31 -19.61
N TYR A 253 -10.49 -5.11 -20.43
CA TYR A 253 -9.91 -6.30 -21.08
C TYR A 253 -8.65 -5.99 -21.87
N ASP A 254 -8.74 -5.01 -22.79
CA ASP A 254 -7.61 -4.71 -23.68
C ASP A 254 -6.41 -4.14 -22.92
N ALA A 255 -6.64 -3.24 -21.95
CA ALA A 255 -5.59 -2.63 -21.17
C ALA A 255 -4.90 -3.64 -20.23
N LEU A 256 -5.67 -4.47 -19.51
CA LEU A 256 -5.10 -5.50 -18.64
C LEU A 256 -4.41 -6.62 -19.42
N LYS A 257 -4.87 -6.91 -20.64
CA LYS A 257 -4.18 -7.83 -21.53
C LYS A 257 -2.84 -7.27 -22.04
N GLN A 258 -2.77 -5.99 -22.39
CA GLN A 258 -1.51 -5.34 -22.76
C GLN A 258 -0.55 -5.29 -21.57
N MET A 259 -1.03 -5.00 -20.36
CA MET A 259 -0.26 -5.11 -19.13
C MET A 259 0.33 -6.53 -18.95
N GLU A 260 -0.49 -7.58 -19.13
CA GLU A 260 -0.01 -8.97 -19.04
C GLU A 260 1.13 -9.25 -20.04
N GLU A 261 1.02 -8.76 -21.27
CA GLU A 261 2.08 -8.92 -22.28
C GLU A 261 3.36 -8.16 -21.91
N GLN A 262 3.26 -6.97 -21.29
CA GLN A 262 4.42 -6.25 -20.76
C GLN A 262 5.06 -7.03 -19.60
N LEU A 263 4.29 -7.55 -18.65
CA LEU A 263 4.79 -8.34 -17.53
C LEU A 263 5.53 -9.61 -18.01
N LYS A 264 5.04 -10.27 -19.07
CA LYS A 264 5.74 -11.40 -19.73
C LYS A 264 7.08 -11.02 -20.32
N GLY A 265 7.25 -9.76 -20.72
CA GLY A 265 8.49 -9.21 -21.27
C GLY A 265 9.53 -8.85 -20.21
N PHE A 266 9.14 -8.77 -18.93
CA PHE A 266 10.06 -8.44 -17.85
C PHE A 266 10.89 -9.67 -17.43
N SER A 267 12.08 -9.39 -16.91
CA SER A 267 12.98 -10.42 -16.39
C SER A 267 13.56 -9.99 -15.05
N THR A 268 14.00 -10.95 -14.25
CA THR A 268 14.74 -10.73 -13.01
C THR A 268 16.11 -10.11 -13.29
N VAL A 269 16.85 -9.70 -12.26
CA VAL A 269 18.23 -9.21 -12.39
C VAL A 269 19.15 -10.26 -13.05
N ASP A 270 18.87 -11.54 -12.87
CA ASP A 270 19.59 -12.66 -13.48
C ASP A 270 19.16 -12.95 -14.94
N GLY A 271 18.25 -12.16 -15.49
CA GLY A 271 17.73 -12.34 -16.87
C GLY A 271 16.73 -13.48 -17.04
N LYS A 272 16.18 -14.03 -15.95
CA LYS A 272 15.13 -15.05 -16.00
C LYS A 272 13.74 -14.39 -16.08
N PRO A 273 12.75 -15.00 -16.72
CA PRO A 273 11.39 -14.50 -16.68
C PRO A 273 10.83 -14.58 -15.24
N PHE A 274 9.99 -13.61 -14.87
CA PHE A 274 9.20 -13.72 -13.63
C PHE A 274 8.17 -14.83 -13.75
N ARG A 275 7.87 -15.49 -12.63
CA ARG A 275 6.68 -16.32 -12.50
C ARG A 275 5.46 -15.40 -12.39
N LEU A 276 4.49 -15.54 -13.27
CA LEU A 276 3.29 -14.72 -13.30
C LEU A 276 2.10 -15.50 -12.77
N LEU A 277 1.37 -14.94 -11.79
CA LEU A 277 0.16 -15.49 -11.21
C LEU A 277 -0.99 -14.50 -11.40
N ALA A 278 -2.04 -14.93 -12.09
CA ALA A 278 -3.18 -14.09 -12.42
C ALA A 278 -4.25 -14.11 -11.32
N LEU A 279 -4.53 -12.95 -10.73
CA LEU A 279 -5.72 -12.72 -9.91
C LEU A 279 -6.94 -12.46 -10.79
N PRO A 280 -8.12 -12.95 -10.45
CA PRO A 280 -9.33 -12.59 -11.17
C PRO A 280 -9.64 -11.10 -11.01
N LEU A 281 -10.18 -10.46 -12.04
CA LEU A 281 -10.82 -9.16 -11.87
C LEU A 281 -12.18 -9.40 -11.19
N PRO A 282 -12.52 -8.65 -10.10
CA PRO A 282 -13.87 -8.72 -9.54
C PRO A 282 -14.94 -8.37 -10.56
N ALA A 283 -16.10 -9.01 -10.47
CA ALA A 283 -17.26 -8.57 -11.26
C ALA A 283 -17.60 -7.10 -10.92
N PRO A 284 -18.13 -6.33 -11.87
CA PRO A 284 -18.43 -4.92 -11.65
C PRO A 284 -19.23 -4.67 -10.37
N ILE A 285 -18.77 -3.69 -9.58
CA ILE A 285 -19.45 -3.16 -8.39
C ILE A 285 -19.70 -1.67 -8.66
N HIS A 286 -20.89 -1.21 -8.35
CA HIS A 286 -21.30 0.17 -8.56
C HIS A 286 -21.80 0.80 -7.25
N GLU A 287 -21.78 2.12 -7.16
CA GLU A 287 -22.31 2.81 -5.98
C GLU A 287 -23.79 2.45 -5.73
N SER A 288 -24.57 2.25 -6.78
CA SER A 288 -25.98 1.82 -6.68
C SER A 288 -26.19 0.43 -6.06
N ASP A 289 -25.16 -0.39 -5.92
CA ASP A 289 -25.26 -1.69 -5.27
C ASP A 289 -25.34 -1.58 -3.75
N PHE A 290 -25.08 -0.40 -3.17
CA PHE A 290 -25.12 -0.15 -1.75
C PHE A 290 -26.49 0.37 -1.30
N PRO A 291 -27.06 -0.10 -0.16
CA PRO A 291 -28.41 0.29 0.28
C PRO A 291 -28.51 1.77 0.71
N ASP A 292 -27.39 2.39 1.02
CA ASP A 292 -27.23 3.78 1.43
C ASP A 292 -26.58 4.64 0.33
N ALA A 293 -26.64 4.15 -0.93
CA ALA A 293 -26.07 4.85 -2.09
C ALA A 293 -26.54 6.30 -2.17
N VAL A 294 -25.60 7.21 -2.25
CA VAL A 294 -25.89 8.62 -2.51
C VAL A 294 -26.09 8.78 -4.03
N ALA A 295 -27.23 9.32 -4.45
CA ALA A 295 -27.49 9.58 -5.86
C ALA A 295 -26.48 10.60 -6.38
N SER A 296 -25.40 10.13 -6.97
CA SER A 296 -24.41 10.92 -7.68
C SER A 296 -24.76 11.00 -9.18
N GLU A 297 -24.14 11.93 -9.89
CA GLU A 297 -24.29 12.06 -11.35
C GLU A 297 -23.61 10.86 -12.07
N GLY A 298 -24.35 9.76 -12.18
CA GLY A 298 -23.94 8.53 -12.86
C GLY A 298 -23.61 7.39 -11.91
N ASP A 299 -24.01 6.19 -12.29
CA ASP A 299 -23.70 4.93 -11.60
C ASP A 299 -22.32 4.45 -12.04
N GLN A 300 -21.27 5.01 -11.44
CA GLN A 300 -19.88 4.72 -11.80
C GLN A 300 -19.44 3.38 -11.21
N ARG A 301 -18.70 2.58 -11.99
CA ARG A 301 -18.05 1.37 -11.52
C ARG A 301 -16.92 1.74 -10.54
N LEU A 302 -16.86 1.03 -9.40
CA LEU A 302 -15.86 1.21 -8.36
C LEU A 302 -14.61 0.34 -8.62
N PRO A 303 -13.41 0.80 -8.22
CA PRO A 303 -12.14 0.15 -8.58
C PRO A 303 -11.80 -1.06 -7.69
N ALA A 304 -12.62 -2.10 -7.72
CA ALA A 304 -12.37 -3.33 -6.99
C ALA A 304 -11.22 -4.13 -7.60
N THR A 305 -10.25 -4.55 -6.77
CA THR A 305 -9.09 -5.34 -7.20
C THR A 305 -8.54 -6.20 -6.07
N TYR A 306 -8.22 -7.47 -6.35
CA TYR A 306 -7.53 -8.34 -5.40
C TYR A 306 -6.01 -8.10 -5.31
N ALA A 307 -5.43 -7.27 -6.18
CA ALA A 307 -4.02 -6.90 -6.08
C ALA A 307 -3.72 -5.96 -4.90
N ASN A 308 -4.74 -5.30 -4.35
CA ASN A 308 -4.58 -4.36 -3.24
C ASN A 308 -4.54 -5.08 -1.88
N PHE A 309 -3.70 -6.13 -1.77
CA PHE A 309 -3.46 -6.89 -0.55
C PHE A 309 -2.28 -6.33 0.25
N LEU A 310 -2.30 -6.52 1.57
CA LEU A 310 -1.21 -6.18 2.50
C LEU A 310 -0.48 -7.45 2.92
N VAL A 311 0.84 -7.45 2.84
CA VAL A 311 1.68 -8.50 3.40
C VAL A 311 2.17 -8.08 4.77
N ILE A 312 1.94 -8.92 5.79
CA ILE A 312 2.41 -8.71 7.17
C ILE A 312 3.18 -9.93 7.66
N ASN A 313 3.81 -9.86 8.84
CA ASN A 313 4.49 -11.00 9.42
C ASN A 313 3.52 -12.19 9.59
N GLY A 314 3.80 -13.29 8.90
CA GLY A 314 3.01 -14.52 9.01
C GLY A 314 1.67 -14.55 8.28
N ALA A 315 1.18 -13.44 7.72
CA ALA A 315 -0.09 -13.41 7.00
C ALA A 315 -0.06 -12.52 5.76
N VAL A 316 -1.08 -12.69 4.91
CA VAL A 316 -1.45 -11.78 3.83
C VAL A 316 -2.92 -11.43 4.02
N LEU A 317 -3.21 -10.16 4.24
CA LEU A 317 -4.57 -9.64 4.29
C LEU A 317 -4.97 -9.24 2.86
N TYR A 318 -6.08 -9.77 2.35
CA TYR A 318 -6.53 -9.42 1.01
C TYR A 318 -7.97 -8.91 1.00
N PRO A 319 -8.30 -7.96 0.12
CA PRO A 319 -9.66 -7.45 0.03
C PRO A 319 -10.61 -8.51 -0.53
N THR A 320 -11.79 -8.65 0.06
CA THR A 320 -12.91 -9.43 -0.47
C THR A 320 -14.06 -8.49 -0.85
N TYR A 321 -14.89 -8.94 -1.81
CA TYR A 321 -15.92 -8.10 -2.39
C TYR A 321 -17.31 -8.76 -2.38
N ASN A 322 -17.53 -9.73 -1.47
CA ASN A 322 -18.76 -10.52 -1.41
C ASN A 322 -19.07 -11.25 -2.72
N GLN A 323 -18.02 -11.73 -3.39
CA GLN A 323 -18.06 -12.52 -4.61
C GLN A 323 -17.39 -13.88 -4.35
N PRO A 324 -18.08 -14.85 -3.71
CA PRO A 324 -17.46 -16.05 -3.13
C PRO A 324 -16.54 -16.81 -4.07
N ASP A 325 -16.90 -16.95 -5.35
CA ASP A 325 -16.09 -17.68 -6.33
C ASP A 325 -14.80 -16.91 -6.67
N ASN A 326 -14.89 -15.59 -6.85
CA ASN A 326 -13.71 -14.75 -7.13
C ASN A 326 -12.84 -14.54 -5.87
N ASP A 327 -13.46 -14.31 -4.70
CA ASP A 327 -12.78 -14.20 -3.43
C ASP A 327 -11.96 -15.48 -3.13
N GLN A 328 -12.54 -16.66 -3.37
CA GLN A 328 -11.85 -17.94 -3.21
C GLN A 328 -10.71 -18.12 -4.22
N ARG A 329 -10.92 -17.81 -5.51
CA ARG A 329 -9.86 -17.88 -6.54
C ARG A 329 -8.68 -16.94 -6.20
N ALA A 330 -8.97 -15.74 -5.69
CA ALA A 330 -7.94 -14.80 -5.26
C ALA A 330 -7.14 -15.38 -4.08
N ALA A 331 -7.82 -15.95 -3.08
CA ALA A 331 -7.15 -16.62 -1.94
C ALA A 331 -6.24 -17.75 -2.38
N GLU A 332 -6.66 -18.58 -3.33
CA GLU A 332 -5.85 -19.69 -3.88
C GLU A 332 -4.59 -19.18 -4.58
N VAL A 333 -4.70 -18.11 -5.37
CA VAL A 333 -3.54 -17.48 -6.04
C VAL A 333 -2.56 -16.89 -5.01
N LEU A 334 -3.07 -16.21 -3.98
CA LEU A 334 -2.24 -15.64 -2.92
C LEU A 334 -1.58 -16.73 -2.08
N HIS A 335 -2.27 -17.82 -1.79
CA HIS A 335 -1.66 -18.98 -1.11
C HIS A 335 -0.53 -19.62 -1.95
N ASP A 336 -0.67 -19.65 -3.28
CA ASP A 336 0.40 -20.12 -4.18
C ASP A 336 1.59 -19.17 -4.23
N ALA A 337 1.35 -17.85 -4.08
CA ALA A 337 2.40 -16.84 -4.00
C ALA A 337 3.10 -16.79 -2.63
N PHE A 338 2.37 -17.07 -1.55
CA PHE A 338 2.82 -17.00 -0.14
C PHE A 338 2.45 -18.28 0.63
N PRO A 339 3.07 -19.43 0.30
CA PRO A 339 2.66 -20.73 0.86
C PRO A 339 2.87 -20.85 2.38
N ASP A 340 3.74 -20.01 2.96
CA ASP A 340 4.09 -20.05 4.38
C ASP A 340 3.33 -18.99 5.20
N ARG A 341 2.34 -18.30 4.60
CA ARG A 341 1.55 -17.26 5.25
C ARG A 341 0.07 -17.63 5.32
N GLU A 342 -0.60 -17.19 6.37
CA GLU A 342 -2.05 -17.24 6.47
C GLU A 342 -2.68 -16.25 5.47
N ILE A 343 -3.73 -16.66 4.76
CA ILE A 343 -4.45 -15.79 3.81
C ILE A 343 -5.77 -15.37 4.45
N ILE A 344 -5.89 -14.08 4.78
CA ILE A 344 -7.00 -13.52 5.56
C ILE A 344 -7.80 -12.56 4.68
N GLY A 345 -9.06 -12.89 4.42
CA GLY A 345 -9.98 -12.03 3.65
C GLY A 345 -10.62 -10.96 4.53
N ILE A 346 -10.61 -9.72 4.07
CA ILE A 346 -11.29 -8.58 4.70
C ILE A 346 -12.31 -8.01 3.72
N ASP A 347 -13.56 -7.84 4.14
CA ASP A 347 -14.57 -7.19 3.29
C ASP A 347 -14.27 -5.70 3.13
N CYS A 348 -13.76 -5.34 1.95
CA CYS A 348 -13.33 -3.99 1.60
C CYS A 348 -14.31 -3.26 0.67
N ARG A 349 -15.57 -3.75 0.55
CA ARG A 349 -16.56 -3.07 -0.31
C ARG A 349 -16.79 -1.61 0.07
N VAL A 350 -16.71 -1.28 1.37
CA VAL A 350 -16.84 0.11 1.80
C VAL A 350 -15.66 0.97 1.33
N LEU A 351 -14.45 0.40 1.28
CA LEU A 351 -13.26 1.16 0.92
C LEU A 351 -13.26 1.61 -0.55
N ILE A 352 -13.70 0.75 -1.46
CA ILE A 352 -13.74 1.10 -2.89
C ILE A 352 -14.74 2.22 -3.23
N ARG A 353 -15.65 2.57 -2.31
CA ARG A 353 -16.55 3.73 -2.46
C ARG A 353 -15.81 5.06 -2.43
N GLN A 354 -14.61 5.08 -1.81
CA GLN A 354 -13.66 6.19 -1.83
C GLN A 354 -12.44 5.86 -2.70
N HIS A 355 -12.63 5.02 -3.72
CA HIS A 355 -11.71 4.76 -4.81
C HIS A 355 -10.41 4.03 -4.45
N GLY A 356 -10.21 3.59 -3.18
CA GLY A 356 -9.09 2.78 -2.72
C GLY A 356 -9.52 1.45 -2.11
N SER A 357 -8.57 0.66 -1.60
CA SER A 357 -8.86 -0.60 -0.92
C SER A 357 -7.90 -0.86 0.24
N LEU A 358 -7.69 -2.11 0.64
CA LEU A 358 -7.00 -2.50 1.87
C LEU A 358 -5.54 -2.04 1.96
N HIS A 359 -4.76 -2.19 0.89
CA HIS A 359 -3.36 -1.76 0.87
C HIS A 359 -3.24 -0.25 0.96
N CYS A 360 -4.14 0.48 0.28
CA CYS A 360 -4.14 1.94 0.25
C CYS A 360 -4.31 2.58 1.63
N VAL A 361 -5.02 1.92 2.58
CA VAL A 361 -5.22 2.45 3.94
C VAL A 361 -4.14 2.01 4.93
N THR A 362 -3.13 1.26 4.50
CA THR A 362 -2.10 0.66 5.35
C THR A 362 -0.69 1.02 4.89
N MET A 363 0.26 1.18 5.84
CA MET A 363 1.68 1.29 5.53
C MET A 363 2.50 0.44 6.50
N GLN A 364 3.32 -0.47 5.99
CA GLN A 364 4.21 -1.30 6.78
C GLN A 364 5.57 -0.63 7.03
N TYR A 365 6.17 -0.91 8.18
CA TYR A 365 7.50 -0.45 8.56
C TYR A 365 8.44 -1.65 8.72
N PRO A 366 9.53 -1.73 7.94
CA PRO A 366 10.43 -2.89 7.95
C PRO A 366 11.29 -2.97 9.21
N LYS A 367 11.75 -4.20 9.53
CA LYS A 367 12.80 -4.41 10.55
C LYS A 367 14.16 -4.00 10.07
#